data_1ebf146a595ac2049aa67d1813aeda46
#
_entry.id   1ebf146a595ac2049aa67d1813aeda46
#
_cell.length_a   1.000
_cell.length_b   1.000
_cell.length_c   1.000
_cell.angle_alpha   90.00
_cell.angle_beta   90.00
_cell.angle_gamma   90.00
#
_symmetry.space_group_name_H-M   'P 1'
#
loop_
_entity.id
_entity.type
_entity.pdbx_description
1 polymer ?
#
loop_
_entity_poly.entity_id
_entity_poly.type
_entity_poly.pdbx_seq_one_letter_code
_entity_poly.pdbx_strand_id
1 'polypeptide(L)'
;MLFMSSRDISSTGAPCWVDTWQPAPRAAVDFYGDLFGWSFDKPIQMSGFRGEYYPARLAGRLVAGVGQAPPQSPAGWLTHIRVDDVGRAVALAEQAGGSGLANF
;
A
#
# COMPACT_ATOMS: atom_id res chain seq x y z
N MET A 1 -2.86 6.04 6.96
CA MET A 1 -4.00 5.72 6.07
C MET A 1 -3.82 6.42 4.74
N LEU A 2 -4.01 5.71 3.67
CA LEU A 2 -3.92 6.24 2.31
C LEU A 2 -5.24 6.04 1.58
N PHE A 3 -5.50 6.92 0.61
CA PHE A 3 -6.68 6.82 -0.24
C PHE A 3 -6.30 6.29 -1.61
N MET A 4 -7.12 5.42 -2.15
CA MET A 4 -6.97 4.89 -3.50
C MET A 4 -8.26 5.12 -4.29
N SER A 5 -8.09 5.62 -5.50
CA SER A 5 -9.17 5.62 -6.48
C SER A 5 -8.98 4.37 -7.34
N SER A 6 -10.01 3.54 -7.41
CA SER A 6 -9.93 2.27 -8.11
C SER A 6 -11.30 1.91 -8.67
N ARG A 7 -11.31 1.18 -9.78
CA ARG A 7 -12.55 0.64 -10.37
C ARG A 7 -12.92 -0.72 -9.78
N ASP A 8 -12.25 -1.11 -8.74
CA ASP A 8 -12.45 -2.39 -8.10
C ASP A 8 -13.83 -2.52 -7.48
N ILE A 9 -14.18 -3.74 -7.09
CA ILE A 9 -15.45 -4.08 -6.49
C ILE A 9 -15.64 -3.56 -5.08
N SER A 10 -14.57 -3.03 -4.47
CA SER A 10 -14.64 -2.47 -3.12
C SER A 10 -15.56 -1.26 -3.08
N SER A 11 -16.36 -1.16 -2.02
CA SER A 11 -17.23 0.00 -1.80
C SER A 11 -16.42 1.23 -1.45
N THR A 12 -16.85 2.41 -1.91
CA THR A 12 -16.29 3.69 -1.51
C THR A 12 -16.33 3.84 0.01
N GLY A 13 -15.22 4.25 0.59
CA GLY A 13 -15.07 4.38 2.04
C GLY A 13 -14.61 3.10 2.73
N ALA A 14 -14.49 1.98 2.01
CA ALA A 14 -14.03 0.73 2.58
C ALA A 14 -12.52 0.54 2.40
N PRO A 15 -11.85 -0.14 3.34
CA PRO A 15 -10.47 -0.58 3.11
C PRO A 15 -10.41 -1.50 1.88
N CYS A 16 -9.49 -1.23 0.97
CA CYS A 16 -9.37 -1.98 -0.28
C CYS A 16 -7.99 -2.58 -0.49
N TRP A 17 -6.99 -2.13 0.24
CA TRP A 17 -5.62 -2.59 0.08
C TRP A 17 -4.82 -2.31 1.35
N VAL A 18 -3.86 -3.17 1.65
CA VAL A 18 -2.90 -2.94 2.72
C VAL A 18 -1.51 -3.21 2.18
N ASP A 19 -0.54 -2.39 2.56
CA ASP A 19 0.84 -2.69 2.28
C ASP A 19 1.73 -2.37 3.48
N THR A 20 2.91 -2.96 3.47
CA THR A 20 3.93 -2.68 4.47
C THR A 20 5.17 -2.13 3.78
N TRP A 21 5.73 -1.09 4.36
CA TRP A 21 6.92 -0.41 3.87
C TRP A 21 8.06 -0.73 4.79
N GLN A 22 9.09 -1.35 4.24
CA GLN A 22 10.16 -1.98 5.00
C GLN A 22 11.52 -1.52 4.47
N PRO A 23 12.53 -1.34 5.36
CA PRO A 23 13.88 -0.99 4.90
C PRO A 23 14.54 -2.11 4.09
N ALA A 24 14.18 -3.37 4.34
CA ALA A 24 14.69 -4.52 3.62
C ALA A 24 13.52 -5.35 3.06
N PRO A 25 12.94 -4.94 1.93
CA PRO A 25 11.72 -5.58 1.42
C PRO A 25 11.88 -7.05 1.08
N ARG A 26 13.05 -7.49 0.62
CA ARG A 26 13.28 -8.92 0.33
C ARG A 26 13.22 -9.78 1.58
N ALA A 27 13.78 -9.29 2.68
CA ALA A 27 13.70 -10.00 3.96
C ALA A 27 12.24 -10.05 4.45
N ALA A 28 11.50 -8.97 4.26
CA ALA A 28 10.08 -8.91 4.61
C ALA A 28 9.25 -9.88 3.75
N VAL A 29 9.54 -10.00 2.47
CA VAL A 29 8.90 -10.98 1.58
C VAL A 29 9.07 -12.39 2.12
N ASP A 30 10.27 -12.77 2.51
CA ASP A 30 10.54 -14.08 3.08
C ASP A 30 9.78 -14.26 4.40
N PHE A 31 9.82 -13.26 5.27
CA PHE A 31 9.17 -13.31 6.57
C PHE A 31 7.65 -13.45 6.43
N TYR A 32 7.02 -12.61 5.65
CA TYR A 32 5.55 -12.63 5.50
C TYR A 32 5.07 -13.80 4.64
N GLY A 33 5.89 -14.25 3.69
CA GLY A 33 5.60 -15.46 2.94
C GLY A 33 5.51 -16.68 3.85
N ASP A 34 6.47 -16.82 4.75
CA ASP A 34 6.48 -17.92 5.73
C ASP A 34 5.34 -17.77 6.75
N LEU A 35 5.11 -16.55 7.22
CA LEU A 35 4.14 -16.30 8.28
C LEU A 35 2.69 -16.46 7.81
N PHE A 36 2.38 -15.92 6.64
CA PHE A 36 0.99 -15.86 6.15
C PHE A 36 0.69 -16.80 4.98
N GLY A 37 1.69 -17.49 4.47
CA GLY A 37 1.51 -18.33 3.30
C GLY A 37 1.33 -17.54 2.01
N TRP A 38 1.79 -16.28 1.97
CA TRP A 38 1.71 -15.46 0.79
C TRP A 38 2.74 -15.90 -0.25
N SER A 39 2.35 -15.83 -1.52
CA SER A 39 3.27 -15.86 -2.65
C SER A 39 3.41 -14.46 -3.21
N PHE A 40 4.54 -14.16 -3.83
CA PHE A 40 4.81 -12.81 -4.31
C PHE A 40 5.06 -12.81 -5.82
N ASP A 41 4.48 -11.84 -6.51
CA ASP A 41 4.79 -11.59 -7.91
C ASP A 41 6.19 -10.99 -8.03
N LYS A 42 6.71 -10.93 -9.25
CA LYS A 42 7.97 -10.22 -9.51
C LYS A 42 7.84 -8.78 -9.04
N PRO A 43 8.91 -8.21 -8.46
CA PRO A 43 8.87 -6.83 -8.00
C PRO A 43 8.67 -5.87 -9.17
N ILE A 44 7.96 -4.78 -8.88
CA ILE A 44 7.75 -3.70 -9.84
C ILE A 44 8.41 -2.43 -9.31
N GLN A 45 8.83 -1.56 -10.24
CA GLN A 45 9.31 -0.23 -9.90
C GLN A 45 8.12 0.72 -9.87
N MET A 46 7.94 1.42 -8.78
CA MET A 46 6.88 2.40 -8.68
C MET A 46 7.39 3.78 -9.10
N SER A 47 6.57 4.49 -9.87
CA SER A 47 6.87 5.86 -10.27
C SER A 47 7.03 6.75 -9.03
N GLY A 48 8.12 7.52 -8.98
CA GLY A 48 8.41 8.41 -7.86
C GLY A 48 9.03 7.76 -6.64
N PHE A 49 9.25 6.45 -6.67
CA PHE A 49 9.91 5.73 -5.58
C PHE A 49 11.18 5.05 -6.06
N ARG A 50 12.16 5.00 -5.17
CA ARG A 50 13.33 4.16 -5.36
C ARG A 50 13.06 2.83 -4.66
N GLY A 51 13.41 1.74 -5.33
CA GLY A 51 13.30 0.42 -4.78
C GLY A 51 12.13 -0.36 -5.37
N GLU A 52 11.91 -1.53 -4.82
CA GLU A 52 11.02 -2.53 -5.37
C GLU A 52 9.73 -2.59 -4.57
N TYR A 53 8.64 -2.94 -5.25
CA TYR A 53 7.36 -3.21 -4.64
C TYR A 53 6.92 -4.61 -5.05
N TYR A 54 6.62 -5.45 -4.08
CA TYR A 54 6.26 -6.84 -4.28
C TYR A 54 4.77 -7.04 -4.02
N PRO A 55 3.96 -7.27 -5.06
CA PRO A 55 2.57 -7.67 -4.87
C PRO A 55 2.50 -9.05 -4.21
N ALA A 56 1.67 -9.18 -3.19
CA ALA A 56 1.46 -10.43 -2.46
C ALA A 56 0.13 -11.06 -2.84
N ARG A 57 0.16 -12.39 -2.99
CA ARG A 57 -1.03 -13.18 -3.31
C ARG A 57 -1.30 -14.23 -2.25
N LEU A 58 -2.56 -14.44 -1.99
CA LEU A 58 -3.03 -15.55 -1.16
C LEU A 58 -4.06 -16.32 -1.98
N ALA A 59 -3.81 -17.61 -2.19
CA ALA A 59 -4.67 -18.45 -3.03
C ALA A 59 -4.89 -17.85 -4.44
N GLY A 60 -3.85 -17.27 -5.02
CA GLY A 60 -3.88 -16.67 -6.35
C GLY A 60 -4.47 -15.26 -6.43
N ARG A 61 -4.98 -14.71 -5.34
CA ARG A 61 -5.60 -13.38 -5.32
C ARG A 61 -4.65 -12.36 -4.70
N LEU A 62 -4.58 -11.17 -5.28
CA LEU A 62 -3.82 -10.07 -4.72
C LEU A 62 -4.45 -9.64 -3.40
N VAL A 63 -3.64 -9.58 -2.34
CA VAL A 63 -4.12 -9.25 -0.99
C VAL A 63 -3.37 -8.10 -0.34
N ALA A 64 -2.11 -7.87 -0.72
CA ALA A 64 -1.28 -6.88 -0.05
C ALA A 64 -0.07 -6.53 -0.92
N GLY A 65 0.78 -5.67 -0.40
CA GLY A 65 2.05 -5.34 -1.00
C GLY A 65 3.15 -5.15 0.02
N VAL A 66 4.38 -5.37 -0.40
CA VAL A 66 5.59 -5.11 0.39
C VAL A 66 6.48 -4.17 -0.42
N GLY A 67 6.72 -2.99 0.09
CA GLY A 67 7.50 -1.97 -0.59
C GLY A 67 8.74 -1.54 0.18
N GLN A 68 9.65 -0.88 -0.54
CA GLN A 68 10.85 -0.28 0.02
C GLN A 68 10.46 1.01 0.75
N ALA A 69 10.73 1.07 2.05
CA ALA A 69 10.54 2.30 2.80
C ALA A 69 11.54 3.37 2.33
N PRO A 70 11.13 4.65 2.30
CA PRO A 70 12.08 5.74 2.05
C PRO A 70 13.19 5.74 3.11
N PRO A 71 14.40 6.23 2.79
CA PRO A 71 15.48 6.34 3.77
C PRO A 71 15.02 7.05 5.02
N GLN A 72 15.40 6.52 6.19
CA GLN A 72 15.09 7.09 7.51
C GLN A 72 13.60 7.08 7.88
N SER A 73 12.76 6.42 7.08
CA SER A 73 11.36 6.21 7.45
C SER A 73 11.23 4.94 8.29
N PRO A 74 10.38 4.95 9.31
CA PRO A 74 10.13 3.74 10.08
C PRO A 74 9.40 2.70 9.23
N ALA A 75 9.63 1.44 9.54
CA ALA A 75 8.85 0.35 8.97
C ALA A 75 7.39 0.46 9.46
N GLY A 76 6.45 0.08 8.63
CA GLY A 76 5.05 0.16 9.04
C GLY A 76 4.10 -0.39 8.01
N TRP A 77 2.86 -0.48 8.44
CA TRP A 77 1.72 -0.91 7.62
C TRP A 77 0.84 0.28 7.30
N LEU A 78 0.37 0.33 6.06
CA LEU A 78 -0.57 1.35 5.60
C LEU A 78 -1.82 0.69 5.05
N THR A 79 -2.97 1.21 5.47
CA THR A 79 -4.26 0.79 4.95
C THR A 79 -4.75 1.81 3.93
N HIS A 80 -5.17 1.32 2.78
CA HIS A 80 -5.71 2.15 1.70
C HIS A 80 -7.22 2.07 1.70
N ILE A 81 -7.86 3.21 1.64
CA ILE A 81 -9.32 3.33 1.60
C ILE A 81 -9.72 3.71 0.18
N ARG A 82 -10.70 2.99 -0.35
CA ARG A 82 -11.23 3.29 -1.66
C ARG A 82 -12.06 4.57 -1.62
N VAL A 83 -11.76 5.48 -2.54
CA VAL A 83 -12.51 6.72 -2.72
C VAL A 83 -12.76 6.95 -4.21
N ASP A 84 -13.79 7.74 -4.52
CA ASP A 84 -14.11 8.08 -5.91
C ASP A 84 -13.10 9.07 -6.51
N ASP A 85 -12.63 10.01 -5.69
CA ASP A 85 -11.72 11.05 -6.11
C ASP A 85 -10.71 11.31 -5.01
N VAL A 86 -9.45 10.95 -5.28
CA VAL A 86 -8.36 11.07 -4.30
C VAL A 86 -8.09 12.53 -3.93
N GLY A 87 -8.08 13.43 -4.92
CA GLY A 87 -7.84 14.85 -4.67
C GLY A 87 -8.89 15.45 -3.76
N ARG A 88 -10.15 15.13 -3.99
CA ARG A 88 -11.24 15.58 -3.14
C ARG A 88 -11.16 15.00 -1.73
N ALA A 89 -10.83 13.71 -1.62
CA ALA A 89 -10.69 13.06 -0.31
C ALA A 89 -9.58 13.70 0.50
N VAL A 90 -8.43 13.99 -0.12
CA VAL A 90 -7.32 14.68 0.54
C VAL A 90 -7.74 16.08 0.99
N ALA A 91 -8.42 16.84 0.14
CA ALA A 91 -8.89 18.19 0.49
C ALA A 91 -9.86 18.15 1.67
N LEU A 92 -10.81 17.22 1.68
CA LEU A 92 -11.75 17.07 2.79
C LEU A 92 -11.04 16.64 4.08
N ALA A 93 -10.06 15.75 3.98
CA ALA A 93 -9.27 15.33 5.13
C ALA A 93 -8.48 16.51 5.73
N GLU A 94 -7.88 17.34 4.90
CA GLU A 94 -7.15 18.52 5.34
C GLU A 94 -8.05 19.54 6.01
N GLN A 95 -9.25 19.78 5.47
CA GLN A 95 -10.26 20.64 6.08
C GLN A 95 -10.69 20.13 7.46
N ALA A 96 -10.70 18.82 7.65
CA ALA A 96 -11.06 18.20 8.91
C ALA A 96 -9.89 18.09 9.90
N GLY A 97 -8.74 18.64 9.58
CA GLY A 97 -7.56 18.67 10.46
C GLY A 97 -6.51 17.60 10.17
N GLY A 98 -6.70 16.78 9.13
CA GLY A 98 -5.70 15.84 8.67
C GLY A 98 -4.62 16.49 7.82
N SER A 99 -3.62 15.73 7.42
CA SER A 99 -2.59 16.20 6.49
C SER A 99 -2.35 15.17 5.40
N GLY A 100 -2.18 15.66 4.17
CA GLY A 100 -1.79 14.84 3.04
C GLY A 100 -0.28 14.73 2.97
N LEU A 101 0.22 13.49 2.81
CA LEU A 101 1.65 13.22 2.67
C LEU A 101 2.02 12.94 1.21
N ALA A 102 1.22 12.13 0.52
CA ALA A 102 1.44 11.78 -0.88
C ALA A 102 0.14 11.30 -1.51
N ASN A 103 0.03 11.48 -2.82
CA ASN A 103 -1.08 10.96 -3.62
C ASN A 103 -0.60 9.79 -4.47
N PHE A 104 -1.40 8.75 -4.51
CA PHE A 104 -1.14 7.58 -5.34
C PHE A 104 -2.25 7.34 -6.35
#